data_08dd84ce1a16b491ac1ceca870714314
#
_entry.id   08dd84ce1a16b491ac1ceca870714314
#
_cell.length_a   1.000
_cell.length_b   1.000
_cell.length_c   1.000
_cell.angle_alpha   90.00
_cell.angle_beta   90.00
_cell.angle_gamma   90.00
#
_symmetry.space_group_name_H-M   'P 1'
#
loop_
_entity.id
_entity.type
_entity.pdbx_description
1 polymer ?
#
loop_
_entity_poly.entity_id
_entity_poly.type
_entity_poly.pdbx_seq_one_letter_code
_entity_poly.pdbx_strand_id
1 'polypeptide(L)'
;LGDVYKRQVFNTEAKHLHANDLGQIVTVEAVDADGNTVFFTSRHGVVMATGGYAANQKMMSYFKPTASGIISSSLPGADGYGMRMVQEVGGDIAEYAMDIFPTITMGLPNPDNPTTGRIMSTKTAFAGGIWVNLNGERFVNETNADIYVREKALENQPEASMYEVYTDKIHDDLLEIPAHNNMMAGFFDLDAGKPYIVEADSLEELAEKLNLPAENLIATVEAYNEHVASGEPDEFGRVFVEDDNLYNAARNAIEGDKYYAVKQTSMTSRTIGGVQSNTKGQAVDENGTPIPGLYVAGEMVFIFGNSGMGGSGVTGAVAFGRYCGEMAMTLPMAENYQLIEATKLMPMELFEKEAVEAEVRFDMSAALADGTYTATVDGQEGAMTVETIIADGKISAVTIIEQHETESIAAAALESLPQAIVADHSVNIDTVSGATLTSNRISVSYTHLTLPT
;
A
#
# COMPACT_ATOMS: atom_id res chain seq x y z
N LEU A 1 -22.22 4.06 -10.56
CA LEU A 1 -21.22 2.99 -10.36
C LEU A 1 -21.69 1.65 -10.95
N GLY A 2 -22.98 1.32 -10.88
CA GLY A 2 -23.48 0.02 -11.36
C GLY A 2 -23.24 -0.31 -12.83
N ASP A 3 -23.08 0.68 -13.72
CA ASP A 3 -22.84 0.44 -15.15
C ASP A 3 -21.36 0.24 -15.50
N VAL A 4 -20.43 0.69 -14.66
CA VAL A 4 -18.98 0.52 -14.88
C VAL A 4 -18.59 -0.95 -14.77
N TYR A 5 -19.18 -1.68 -13.81
CA TYR A 5 -18.85 -3.08 -13.55
C TYR A 5 -19.54 -4.09 -14.50
N LYS A 6 -20.52 -3.68 -15.29
CA LYS A 6 -21.24 -4.58 -16.19
C LYS A 6 -20.44 -5.08 -17.40
N ARG A 7 -19.24 -4.53 -17.62
CA ARG A 7 -18.38 -4.84 -18.79
C ARG A 7 -16.93 -5.07 -18.40
N GLN A 8 -16.67 -5.48 -17.19
CA GLN A 8 -15.31 -5.86 -16.79
C GLN A 8 -14.90 -7.16 -17.46
N VAL A 9 -13.64 -7.22 -17.88
CA VAL A 9 -13.00 -8.44 -18.34
C VAL A 9 -11.86 -8.71 -17.37
N PHE A 10 -11.98 -9.77 -16.58
CA PHE A 10 -11.03 -10.17 -15.56
C PHE A 10 -9.93 -11.05 -16.16
N ASN A 11 -8.84 -11.23 -15.43
CA ASN A 11 -7.75 -12.12 -15.78
C ASN A 11 -7.22 -11.87 -17.21
N THR A 12 -7.19 -10.60 -17.60
CA THR A 12 -6.80 -10.18 -18.94
C THR A 12 -5.79 -9.04 -18.83
N GLU A 13 -4.53 -9.34 -19.12
CA GLU A 13 -3.41 -8.41 -18.97
C GLU A 13 -3.21 -7.60 -20.24
N ALA A 14 -3.34 -6.27 -20.15
CA ALA A 14 -3.04 -5.37 -21.27
C ALA A 14 -1.53 -5.38 -21.58
N LYS A 15 -1.18 -5.49 -22.86
CA LYS A 15 0.20 -5.59 -23.33
C LYS A 15 0.63 -4.42 -24.21
N HIS A 16 -0.17 -4.02 -25.20
CA HIS A 16 0.18 -2.99 -26.16
C HIS A 16 -1.02 -2.11 -26.50
N LEU A 17 -0.71 -0.89 -26.95
CA LEU A 17 -1.67 0.05 -27.52
C LEU A 17 -1.50 0.09 -29.04
N HIS A 18 -2.61 0.16 -29.77
CA HIS A 18 -2.58 0.25 -31.22
C HIS A 18 -3.37 1.43 -31.75
N ALA A 19 -2.83 2.06 -32.77
CA ALA A 19 -3.49 3.12 -33.52
C ALA A 19 -4.33 2.55 -34.69
N ASN A 20 -5.35 3.30 -35.07
CA ASN A 20 -6.04 3.10 -36.35
C ASN A 20 -5.26 3.73 -37.48
N ASP A 21 -5.82 3.64 -38.73
CA ASP A 21 -5.21 4.20 -39.94
C ASP A 21 -5.03 5.74 -39.92
N LEU A 22 -5.69 6.42 -38.99
CA LEU A 22 -5.58 7.86 -38.75
C LEU A 22 -4.56 8.22 -37.69
N GLY A 23 -3.87 7.23 -37.10
CA GLY A 23 -2.90 7.41 -36.02
C GLY A 23 -3.54 7.63 -34.63
N GLN A 24 -4.82 7.33 -34.48
CA GLN A 24 -5.54 7.49 -33.20
C GLN A 24 -5.48 6.21 -32.39
N ILE A 25 -5.14 6.30 -31.10
CA ILE A 25 -5.10 5.16 -30.19
C ILE A 25 -6.52 4.72 -29.86
N VAL A 26 -6.91 3.56 -30.36
CA VAL A 26 -8.28 3.02 -30.22
C VAL A 26 -8.32 1.56 -29.81
N THR A 27 -7.20 0.86 -29.77
CA THR A 27 -7.17 -0.58 -29.50
C THR A 27 -6.17 -0.90 -28.40
N VAL A 28 -6.58 -1.76 -27.48
CA VAL A 28 -5.72 -2.40 -26.47
C VAL A 28 -5.55 -3.86 -26.89
N GLU A 29 -4.32 -4.29 -27.06
CA GLU A 29 -3.94 -5.69 -27.14
C GLU A 29 -3.74 -6.22 -25.72
N ALA A 30 -4.30 -7.38 -25.42
CA ALA A 30 -4.20 -8.01 -24.11
C ALA A 30 -4.05 -9.53 -24.24
N VAL A 31 -3.64 -10.18 -23.16
CA VAL A 31 -3.56 -11.63 -23.05
C VAL A 31 -4.55 -12.08 -21.99
N ASP A 32 -5.43 -13.01 -22.38
CA ASP A 32 -6.45 -13.57 -21.47
C ASP A 32 -5.86 -14.65 -20.54
N ALA A 33 -6.70 -15.19 -19.64
CA ALA A 33 -6.30 -16.24 -18.69
C ALA A 33 -5.79 -17.53 -19.35
N ASP A 34 -6.20 -17.80 -20.58
CA ASP A 34 -5.81 -18.99 -21.35
C ASP A 34 -4.53 -18.75 -22.17
N GLY A 35 -3.96 -17.54 -22.10
CA GLY A 35 -2.76 -17.13 -22.84
C GLY A 35 -3.04 -16.70 -24.29
N ASN A 36 -4.31 -16.49 -24.68
CA ASN A 36 -4.65 -16.03 -26.01
C ASN A 36 -4.54 -14.50 -26.11
N THR A 37 -4.04 -14.03 -27.25
CA THR A 37 -4.07 -12.60 -27.56
C THR A 37 -5.48 -12.17 -27.94
N VAL A 38 -5.99 -11.14 -27.26
CA VAL A 38 -7.31 -10.55 -27.48
C VAL A 38 -7.18 -9.05 -27.72
N PHE A 39 -8.10 -8.50 -28.53
CA PHE A 39 -8.08 -7.08 -28.89
C PHE A 39 -9.38 -6.40 -28.50
N PHE A 40 -9.26 -5.27 -27.79
CA PHE A 40 -10.39 -4.43 -27.39
C PHE A 40 -10.32 -3.12 -28.15
N THR A 41 -11.27 -2.88 -29.06
CA THR A 41 -11.30 -1.67 -29.88
C THR A 41 -12.43 -0.73 -29.42
N SER A 42 -12.08 0.53 -29.24
CA SER A 42 -12.97 1.62 -28.86
C SER A 42 -13.31 2.52 -30.05
N ARG A 43 -14.43 3.24 -29.97
CA ARG A 43 -14.81 4.30 -30.92
C ARG A 43 -14.31 5.68 -30.53
N HIS A 44 -13.89 5.86 -29.26
CA HIS A 44 -13.63 7.17 -28.67
C HIS A 44 -12.21 7.30 -28.11
N GLY A 45 -11.45 6.23 -28.13
CA GLY A 45 -10.10 6.17 -27.57
C GLY A 45 -9.97 5.24 -26.36
N VAL A 46 -8.82 5.30 -25.72
CA VAL A 46 -8.42 4.48 -24.58
C VAL A 46 -8.10 5.36 -23.40
N VAL A 47 -8.63 5.05 -22.23
CA VAL A 47 -8.26 5.67 -20.97
C VAL A 47 -7.34 4.70 -20.22
N MET A 48 -6.09 5.06 -20.05
CA MET A 48 -5.13 4.32 -19.25
C MET A 48 -5.25 4.75 -17.78
N ALA A 49 -5.48 3.77 -16.89
CA ALA A 49 -5.63 3.98 -15.45
C ALA A 49 -4.98 2.83 -14.67
N THR A 50 -3.78 2.42 -15.10
CA THR A 50 -3.08 1.22 -14.64
C THR A 50 -2.34 1.40 -13.32
N GLY A 51 -2.44 2.58 -12.70
CA GLY A 51 -1.74 2.88 -11.44
C GLY A 51 -0.28 3.28 -11.63
N GLY A 52 0.44 3.32 -10.52
CA GLY A 52 1.85 3.68 -10.47
C GLY A 52 2.78 2.48 -10.62
N TYR A 53 3.96 2.57 -9.98
CA TYR A 53 4.99 1.54 -10.06
C TYR A 53 5.49 1.07 -8.68
N ALA A 54 4.71 1.31 -7.64
CA ALA A 54 5.13 0.99 -6.27
C ALA A 54 5.31 -0.51 -5.99
N ALA A 55 4.74 -1.40 -6.80
CA ALA A 55 4.96 -2.84 -6.70
C ALA A 55 6.20 -3.31 -7.50
N ASN A 56 6.86 -2.41 -8.23
CA ASN A 56 8.04 -2.73 -9.03
C ASN A 56 9.31 -2.18 -8.36
N GLN A 57 9.97 -3.03 -7.56
CA GLN A 57 11.18 -2.67 -6.82
C GLN A 57 12.33 -2.22 -7.74
N LYS A 58 12.47 -2.82 -8.92
CA LYS A 58 13.50 -2.44 -9.89
C LYS A 58 13.25 -1.02 -10.39
N MET A 59 12.00 -0.70 -10.73
CA MET A 59 11.60 0.63 -11.19
C MET A 59 11.72 1.68 -10.09
N MET A 60 11.30 1.35 -8.85
CA MET A 60 11.51 2.24 -7.71
C MET A 60 13.00 2.55 -7.51
N SER A 61 13.86 1.55 -7.51
CA SER A 61 15.30 1.73 -7.36
C SER A 61 15.96 2.45 -8.55
N TYR A 62 15.42 2.30 -9.76
CA TYR A 62 15.90 2.98 -10.95
C TYR A 62 15.68 4.50 -10.86
N PHE A 63 14.46 4.93 -10.51
CA PHE A 63 14.15 6.36 -10.37
C PHE A 63 14.63 6.95 -9.05
N LYS A 64 14.73 6.13 -8.02
CA LYS A 64 15.15 6.53 -6.68
C LYS A 64 16.03 5.46 -6.04
N PRO A 65 17.35 5.54 -6.23
CA PRO A 65 18.27 4.54 -5.67
C PRO A 65 18.20 4.42 -4.15
N THR A 66 17.83 5.48 -3.43
CA THR A 66 17.61 5.47 -1.97
C THR A 66 16.38 4.67 -1.55
N ALA A 67 15.49 4.33 -2.48
CA ALA A 67 14.32 3.51 -2.25
C ALA A 67 14.60 1.99 -2.35
N SER A 68 15.86 1.61 -2.57
CA SER A 68 16.25 0.20 -2.64
C SER A 68 15.95 -0.50 -1.30
N GLY A 69 15.12 -1.54 -1.36
CA GLY A 69 14.72 -2.28 -0.16
C GLY A 69 13.52 -1.67 0.62
N ILE A 70 12.98 -0.53 0.17
CA ILE A 70 11.77 0.04 0.78
C ILE A 70 10.57 -0.88 0.52
N ILE A 71 9.86 -1.22 1.58
CA ILE A 71 8.66 -2.07 1.52
C ILE A 71 7.54 -1.31 0.81
N SER A 72 6.78 -2.02 -0.04
CA SER A 72 5.59 -1.47 -0.69
C SER A 72 4.32 -2.07 -0.09
N SER A 73 3.32 -1.23 0.13
CA SER A 73 1.94 -1.67 0.44
C SER A 73 1.03 -1.64 -0.79
N SER A 74 1.58 -1.40 -1.96
CA SER A 74 0.81 -1.30 -3.19
C SER A 74 0.37 -2.67 -3.70
N LEU A 75 -0.68 -2.67 -4.54
CA LEU A 75 -1.14 -3.89 -5.20
C LEU A 75 -0.10 -4.38 -6.22
N PRO A 76 0.01 -5.69 -6.45
CA PRO A 76 0.98 -6.26 -7.40
C PRO A 76 0.88 -5.72 -8.83
N GLY A 77 -0.30 -5.26 -9.24
CA GLY A 77 -0.53 -4.65 -10.56
C GLY A 77 -0.02 -3.21 -10.70
N ALA A 78 0.46 -2.58 -9.62
CA ALA A 78 1.12 -1.27 -9.70
C ALA A 78 2.60 -1.44 -10.10
N ASP A 79 2.85 -2.05 -11.23
CA ASP A 79 4.18 -2.44 -11.73
C ASP A 79 4.78 -1.46 -12.75
N GLY A 80 4.04 -0.40 -13.09
CA GLY A 80 4.47 0.63 -14.04
C GLY A 80 4.37 0.25 -15.52
N TYR A 81 3.96 -0.97 -15.84
CA TYR A 81 3.93 -1.44 -17.24
C TYR A 81 3.03 -0.59 -18.14
N GLY A 82 1.90 -0.11 -17.60
CA GLY A 82 1.03 0.79 -18.36
C GLY A 82 1.69 2.11 -18.78
N MET A 83 2.64 2.63 -18.01
CA MET A 83 3.42 3.81 -18.39
C MET A 83 4.32 3.48 -19.60
N ARG A 84 4.93 2.30 -19.61
CA ARG A 84 5.69 1.83 -20.77
C ARG A 84 4.83 1.67 -22.01
N MET A 85 3.62 1.14 -21.89
CA MET A 85 2.68 1.06 -23.02
C MET A 85 2.40 2.45 -23.63
N VAL A 86 2.30 3.48 -22.78
CA VAL A 86 2.14 4.88 -23.25
C VAL A 86 3.39 5.38 -23.95
N GLN A 87 4.59 5.06 -23.45
CA GLN A 87 5.84 5.40 -24.13
C GLN A 87 5.96 4.73 -25.51
N GLU A 88 5.54 3.48 -25.65
CA GLU A 88 5.59 2.74 -26.92
C GLU A 88 4.83 3.44 -28.05
N VAL A 89 3.83 4.24 -27.70
CA VAL A 89 3.06 5.05 -28.66
C VAL A 89 3.44 6.54 -28.63
N GLY A 90 4.65 6.86 -28.15
CA GLY A 90 5.22 8.20 -28.18
C GLY A 90 4.83 9.12 -27.02
N GLY A 91 4.17 8.59 -26.00
CA GLY A 91 3.84 9.39 -24.81
C GLY A 91 5.07 9.69 -23.95
N ASP A 92 5.07 10.86 -23.32
CA ASP A 92 6.16 11.32 -22.48
C ASP A 92 5.92 10.99 -21.02
N ILE A 93 6.98 10.63 -20.32
CA ILE A 93 7.00 10.36 -18.88
C ILE A 93 7.81 11.45 -18.19
N ALA A 94 7.26 12.02 -17.13
CA ALA A 94 7.94 13.02 -16.30
C ALA A 94 9.04 12.36 -15.45
N GLU A 95 10.09 11.79 -16.08
CA GLU A 95 11.17 11.08 -15.38
C GLU A 95 11.82 11.92 -14.28
N TYR A 96 11.93 13.24 -14.51
CA TYR A 96 12.48 14.19 -13.53
C TYR A 96 11.65 14.33 -12.25
N ALA A 97 10.41 13.88 -12.28
CA ALA A 97 9.47 13.96 -11.18
C ALA A 97 9.07 12.58 -10.61
N MET A 98 9.69 11.50 -11.14
CA MET A 98 9.46 10.15 -10.64
C MET A 98 10.05 10.01 -9.24
N ASP A 99 9.21 9.68 -8.29
CA ASP A 99 9.57 9.51 -6.88
C ASP A 99 8.60 8.52 -6.23
N ILE A 100 8.89 8.12 -5.02
CA ILE A 100 7.97 7.37 -4.17
C ILE A 100 7.29 8.31 -3.19
N PHE A 101 6.07 8.00 -2.80
CA PHE A 101 5.43 8.65 -1.67
C PHE A 101 5.76 7.86 -0.41
N PRO A 102 6.69 8.35 0.43
CA PRO A 102 7.08 7.64 1.61
C PRO A 102 5.90 7.57 2.59
N THR A 103 5.81 6.48 3.28
CA THR A 103 4.84 6.24 4.35
C THR A 103 5.56 5.52 5.47
N ILE A 104 5.28 5.88 6.71
CA ILE A 104 5.84 5.18 7.85
C ILE A 104 5.02 3.92 8.10
N THR A 105 5.73 2.84 8.23
CA THR A 105 5.17 1.56 8.64
C THR A 105 5.98 1.00 9.78
N MET A 106 5.43 0.07 10.53
CA MET A 106 6.16 -0.67 11.55
C MET A 106 7.32 -1.50 11.00
N GLY A 107 7.57 -1.42 9.70
CA GLY A 107 8.74 -2.02 9.06
C GLY A 107 8.85 -3.52 9.19
N LEU A 108 7.85 -4.11 9.79
CA LEU A 108 7.78 -5.54 9.91
C LEU A 108 6.95 -6.01 8.72
N PRO A 109 7.54 -6.82 7.84
CA PRO A 109 6.74 -7.53 6.88
C PRO A 109 5.64 -8.23 7.66
N ASN A 110 4.41 -8.10 7.20
CA ASN A 110 3.35 -8.94 7.72
C ASN A 110 3.83 -10.40 7.59
N PRO A 111 3.89 -11.19 8.66
CA PRO A 111 4.30 -12.60 8.56
C PRO A 111 3.53 -13.36 7.49
N ASP A 112 2.26 -12.97 7.30
CA ASP A 112 1.35 -13.59 6.33
C ASP A 112 1.48 -12.99 4.92
N ASN A 113 2.11 -11.83 4.77
CA ASN A 113 2.37 -11.18 3.49
C ASN A 113 3.61 -10.27 3.59
N PRO A 114 4.80 -10.78 3.31
CA PRO A 114 6.06 -10.04 3.49
C PRO A 114 6.19 -8.80 2.59
N THR A 115 5.31 -8.63 1.61
CA THR A 115 5.29 -7.44 0.76
C THR A 115 4.43 -6.30 1.32
N THR A 116 3.68 -6.54 2.40
CA THR A 116 2.87 -5.53 3.06
C THR A 116 3.42 -5.23 4.45
N GLY A 117 3.66 -3.95 4.74
CA GLY A 117 3.97 -3.49 6.08
C GLY A 117 2.71 -3.15 6.87
N ARG A 118 2.78 -3.23 8.19
CA ARG A 118 1.73 -2.74 9.08
C ARG A 118 1.95 -1.27 9.41
N ILE A 119 0.93 -0.46 9.25
CA ILE A 119 0.98 0.97 9.54
C ILE A 119 0.78 1.17 11.04
N MET A 120 1.73 1.83 11.71
CA MET A 120 1.56 2.29 13.08
C MET A 120 0.93 3.67 13.13
N SER A 121 0.22 3.95 14.21
CA SER A 121 -0.30 5.29 14.45
C SER A 121 0.81 6.26 14.79
N THR A 122 0.85 7.40 14.14
CA THR A 122 1.71 8.52 14.53
C THR A 122 1.25 9.22 15.80
N LYS A 123 0.18 8.75 16.45
CA LYS A 123 -0.35 9.35 17.68
C LYS A 123 0.59 9.23 18.86
N THR A 124 1.45 8.20 18.88
CA THR A 124 2.47 8.04 19.91
C THR A 124 3.42 9.24 19.95
N ALA A 125 3.85 9.74 18.80
CA ALA A 125 4.66 10.95 18.71
C ALA A 125 3.91 12.18 19.25
N PHE A 126 2.62 12.32 18.95
CA PHE A 126 1.80 13.42 19.47
C PHE A 126 1.54 13.32 20.99
N ALA A 127 1.58 12.13 21.54
CA ALA A 127 1.48 11.92 22.99
C ALA A 127 2.81 12.13 23.73
N GLY A 128 3.92 12.33 23.04
CA GLY A 128 5.24 12.57 23.62
C GLY A 128 6.31 11.57 23.21
N GLY A 129 5.98 10.54 22.44
CA GLY A 129 6.98 9.63 21.90
C GLY A 129 7.97 10.33 20.97
N ILE A 130 9.19 9.81 20.90
CA ILE A 130 10.26 10.32 20.04
C ILE A 130 10.71 9.29 19.02
N TRP A 131 11.23 9.76 17.89
CA TRP A 131 11.80 8.93 16.85
C TRP A 131 13.31 9.00 16.89
N VAL A 132 13.95 7.86 17.08
CA VAL A 132 15.41 7.75 17.07
C VAL A 132 15.86 6.85 15.92
N ASN A 133 16.91 7.25 15.22
CA ASN A 133 17.52 6.44 14.18
C ASN A 133 18.35 5.28 14.78
N LEU A 134 19.00 4.49 13.93
CA LEU A 134 19.82 3.36 14.39
C LEU A 134 21.10 3.78 15.13
N ASN A 135 21.39 5.09 15.23
CA ASN A 135 22.44 5.63 16.08
C ASN A 135 21.92 6.09 17.45
N GLY A 136 20.63 5.98 17.73
CA GLY A 136 20.01 6.46 18.96
C GLY A 136 19.76 7.97 18.99
N GLU A 137 19.73 8.64 17.83
CA GLU A 137 19.61 10.10 17.69
C GLU A 137 18.27 10.48 17.05
N ARG A 138 17.62 11.53 17.54
CA ARG A 138 16.47 12.15 16.87
C ARG A 138 16.92 12.83 15.58
N PHE A 139 16.04 12.92 14.61
CA PHE A 139 16.37 13.42 13.28
C PHE A 139 15.27 14.30 12.64
N VAL A 140 14.12 14.48 13.29
CA VAL A 140 13.00 15.24 12.75
C VAL A 140 12.05 15.70 13.87
N ASN A 141 11.24 16.69 13.59
CA ASN A 141 10.05 16.98 14.37
C ASN A 141 8.95 15.96 14.07
N GLU A 142 8.73 15.03 14.96
CA GLU A 142 7.79 13.92 14.82
C GLU A 142 6.33 14.39 14.75
N THR A 143 6.06 15.62 15.22
CA THR A 143 4.73 16.24 15.19
C THR A 143 4.54 17.23 14.04
N ASN A 144 5.50 17.32 13.11
CA ASN A 144 5.35 18.17 11.94
C ASN A 144 4.05 17.84 11.20
N ALA A 145 3.22 18.85 10.93
CA ALA A 145 1.94 18.67 10.26
C ALA A 145 2.07 18.13 8.82
N ASP A 146 3.20 18.40 8.16
CA ASP A 146 3.50 17.84 6.86
C ASP A 146 4.07 16.43 7.00
N ILE A 147 3.22 15.45 6.73
CA ILE A 147 3.57 14.03 6.76
C ILE A 147 4.75 13.73 5.84
N TYR A 148 4.81 14.37 4.68
CA TYR A 148 5.87 14.14 3.72
C TYR A 148 7.25 14.51 4.27
N VAL A 149 7.35 15.60 5.03
CA VAL A 149 8.61 16.02 5.67
C VAL A 149 9.10 14.96 6.66
N ARG A 150 8.20 14.44 7.50
CA ARG A 150 8.53 13.40 8.48
C ARG A 150 8.99 12.11 7.81
N GLU A 151 8.24 11.67 6.84
CA GLU A 151 8.46 10.40 6.16
C GLU A 151 9.70 10.44 5.27
N LYS A 152 9.95 11.58 4.62
CA LYS A 152 11.21 11.81 3.88
C LYS A 152 12.43 11.86 4.81
N ALA A 153 12.29 12.41 6.00
CA ALA A 153 13.38 12.41 6.98
C ALA A 153 13.74 10.97 7.38
N LEU A 154 12.75 10.09 7.57
CA LEU A 154 12.98 8.67 7.85
C LEU A 154 13.66 7.95 6.68
N GLU A 155 13.23 8.21 5.45
CA GLU A 155 13.82 7.61 4.25
C GLU A 155 15.35 7.86 4.18
N ASN A 156 15.80 9.00 4.69
CA ASN A 156 17.21 9.38 4.68
C ASN A 156 18.01 8.87 5.89
N GLN A 157 17.37 8.11 6.81
CA GLN A 157 18.09 7.51 7.92
C GLN A 157 18.77 6.18 7.54
N PRO A 158 19.74 5.70 8.32
CA PRO A 158 20.36 4.39 8.11
C PRO A 158 19.30 3.30 7.97
N GLU A 159 19.39 2.48 6.92
CA GLU A 159 18.42 1.42 6.57
C GLU A 159 16.98 1.93 6.38
N ALA A 160 16.77 3.25 6.18
CA ALA A 160 15.47 3.90 6.20
C ALA A 160 14.61 3.45 7.41
N SER A 161 15.26 3.30 8.58
CA SER A 161 14.67 2.70 9.78
C SER A 161 14.86 3.60 11.00
N MET A 162 13.94 3.46 11.94
CA MET A 162 13.95 4.13 13.24
C MET A 162 13.33 3.26 14.31
N TYR A 163 13.48 3.70 15.56
CA TYR A 163 12.68 3.24 16.69
C TYR A 163 11.82 4.39 17.20
N GLU A 164 10.54 4.16 17.38
CA GLU A 164 9.66 5.03 18.15
C GLU A 164 9.78 4.64 19.61
N VAL A 165 10.28 5.56 20.45
CA VAL A 165 10.54 5.36 21.88
C VAL A 165 9.53 6.12 22.71
N TYR A 166 8.92 5.46 23.69
CA TYR A 166 7.91 6.03 24.59
C TYR A 166 7.90 5.30 25.93
N THR A 167 7.10 5.76 26.90
CA THR A 167 7.03 5.20 28.24
C THR A 167 5.68 4.58 28.54
N ASP A 168 5.56 3.88 29.67
CA ASP A 168 4.33 3.33 30.22
C ASP A 168 3.21 4.38 30.34
N LYS A 169 3.53 5.58 30.77
CA LYS A 169 2.54 6.67 30.84
C LYS A 169 1.95 7.01 29.48
N ILE A 170 2.80 7.14 28.45
CA ILE A 170 2.33 7.40 27.08
C ILE A 170 1.54 6.20 26.56
N HIS A 171 1.96 5.00 26.91
CA HIS A 171 1.30 3.75 26.55
C HIS A 171 -0.14 3.71 27.10
N ASP A 172 -0.30 3.99 28.39
CA ASP A 172 -1.60 3.97 29.04
C ASP A 172 -2.54 5.05 28.49
N ASP A 173 -2.04 6.28 28.26
CA ASP A 173 -2.78 7.37 27.62
C ASP A 173 -3.30 6.97 26.22
N LEU A 174 -2.51 6.21 25.46
CA LEU A 174 -2.90 5.75 24.13
C LEU A 174 -3.97 4.66 24.16
N LEU A 175 -3.98 3.80 25.17
CA LEU A 175 -4.98 2.74 25.32
C LEU A 175 -6.38 3.30 25.61
N GLU A 176 -6.48 4.52 26.13
CA GLU A 176 -7.77 5.20 26.35
C GLU A 176 -8.43 5.69 25.04
N ILE A 177 -7.70 5.70 23.91
CA ILE A 177 -8.23 6.10 22.62
C ILE A 177 -8.76 4.86 21.89
N PRO A 178 -10.09 4.68 21.67
CA PRO A 178 -10.65 3.44 21.16
C PRO A 178 -10.07 2.98 19.81
N ALA A 179 -9.90 3.90 18.87
CA ALA A 179 -9.32 3.57 17.55
C ALA A 179 -7.84 3.17 17.65
N HIS A 180 -7.13 3.65 18.64
CA HIS A 180 -5.74 3.34 18.87
C HIS A 180 -5.59 2.05 19.67
N ASN A 181 -6.45 1.83 20.66
CA ASN A 181 -6.49 0.59 21.41
C ASN A 181 -6.66 -0.63 20.50
N ASN A 182 -7.62 -0.60 19.59
CA ASN A 182 -7.83 -1.69 18.64
C ASN A 182 -6.60 -1.95 17.75
N MET A 183 -5.85 -0.91 17.43
CA MET A 183 -4.63 -1.04 16.62
C MET A 183 -3.46 -1.54 17.48
N MET A 184 -3.31 -1.04 18.71
CA MET A 184 -2.25 -1.46 19.64
C MET A 184 -2.50 -2.85 20.21
N ALA A 185 -3.75 -3.22 20.52
CA ALA A 185 -4.11 -4.57 20.94
C ALA A 185 -3.61 -5.62 19.94
N GLY A 186 -3.78 -5.37 18.65
CA GLY A 186 -3.23 -6.23 17.62
C GLY A 186 -1.70 -6.36 17.64
N PHE A 187 -0.95 -5.44 18.25
CA PHE A 187 0.50 -5.52 18.36
C PHE A 187 0.98 -6.22 19.63
N PHE A 188 0.21 -6.15 20.70
CA PHE A 188 0.49 -6.88 21.93
C PHE A 188 0.05 -8.33 21.86
N ASP A 189 -1.07 -8.62 21.20
CA ASP A 189 -1.60 -9.98 21.00
C ASP A 189 -0.91 -10.75 19.86
N LEU A 190 -0.16 -10.06 18.99
CA LEU A 190 0.55 -10.70 17.88
C LEU A 190 1.70 -11.56 18.35
N ASP A 191 1.69 -11.88 19.63
CA ASP A 191 2.74 -12.66 20.02
C ASP A 191 2.85 -13.55 21.15
N ALA A 192 2.54 -14.70 20.92
CA ALA A 192 3.21 -15.81 21.54
C ALA A 192 4.67 -15.99 21.03
N GLY A 193 5.55 -15.00 21.09
CA GLY A 193 6.97 -15.23 20.85
C GLY A 193 7.74 -14.28 19.91
N LYS A 194 7.14 -13.20 19.45
CA LYS A 194 7.85 -12.18 18.65
C LYS A 194 7.42 -10.77 19.07
N PRO A 195 8.02 -10.19 20.11
CA PRO A 195 7.66 -8.84 20.53
C PRO A 195 7.98 -7.85 19.43
N TYR A 196 6.94 -7.28 18.81
CA TYR A 196 7.09 -6.12 17.94
C TYR A 196 7.40 -4.87 18.78
N ILE A 197 6.98 -4.88 20.05
CA ILE A 197 7.28 -3.86 21.03
C ILE A 197 8.32 -4.41 21.98
N VAL A 198 9.44 -3.74 22.06
CA VAL A 198 10.51 -4.05 23.01
C VAL A 198 10.24 -3.26 24.27
N GLU A 199 10.15 -3.95 25.40
CA GLU A 199 9.99 -3.37 26.74
C GLU A 199 11.30 -3.47 27.51
N ALA A 200 11.61 -2.45 28.32
CA ALA A 200 12.78 -2.41 29.20
C ALA A 200 12.48 -1.60 30.47
N ASP A 201 13.24 -1.89 31.54
CA ASP A 201 13.13 -1.18 32.81
C ASP A 201 14.04 0.07 32.88
N SER A 202 14.92 0.27 31.88
CA SER A 202 15.77 1.45 31.77
C SER A 202 16.13 1.75 30.31
N LEU A 203 16.65 2.96 30.03
CA LEU A 203 17.13 3.34 28.70
C LEU A 203 18.38 2.54 28.29
N GLU A 204 19.23 2.20 29.25
CA GLU A 204 20.42 1.36 29.01
C GLU A 204 19.99 -0.03 28.54
N GLU A 205 19.04 -0.65 29.25
CA GLU A 205 18.50 -1.96 28.89
C GLU A 205 17.77 -1.90 27.54
N LEU A 206 17.01 -0.82 27.30
CA LEU A 206 16.36 -0.61 26.01
C LEU A 206 17.36 -0.54 24.88
N ALA A 207 18.42 0.25 25.04
CA ALA A 207 19.48 0.39 24.05
C ALA A 207 20.19 -0.94 23.80
N GLU A 208 20.48 -1.73 24.83
CA GLU A 208 21.05 -3.06 24.69
C GLU A 208 20.14 -3.99 23.87
N LYS A 209 18.85 -4.05 24.20
CA LYS A 209 17.87 -4.87 23.49
C LYS A 209 17.69 -4.48 22.02
N LEU A 210 17.84 -3.19 21.72
CA LEU A 210 17.72 -2.63 20.37
C LEU A 210 19.03 -2.62 19.59
N ASN A 211 20.14 -2.96 20.24
CA ASN A 211 21.50 -2.83 19.70
C ASN A 211 21.82 -1.38 19.25
N LEU A 212 21.42 -0.40 20.06
CA LEU A 212 21.72 1.02 19.88
C LEU A 212 22.88 1.47 20.77
N PRO A 213 23.61 2.53 20.40
CA PRO A 213 24.57 3.19 21.31
C PRO A 213 23.83 3.79 22.51
N ALA A 214 24.00 3.21 23.70
CA ALA A 214 23.27 3.63 24.91
C ALA A 214 23.55 5.10 25.28
N GLU A 215 24.80 5.57 25.13
CA GLU A 215 25.18 6.95 25.40
C GLU A 215 24.38 7.94 24.52
N ASN A 216 24.18 7.62 23.25
CA ASN A 216 23.43 8.47 22.33
C ASN A 216 21.94 8.49 22.68
N LEU A 217 21.35 7.32 22.94
CA LEU A 217 19.93 7.23 23.28
C LEU A 217 19.63 8.02 24.56
N ILE A 218 20.45 7.86 25.60
CA ILE A 218 20.30 8.58 26.87
C ILE A 218 20.42 10.08 26.64
N ALA A 219 21.48 10.55 25.96
CA ALA A 219 21.67 11.96 25.66
C ALA A 219 20.50 12.56 24.86
N THR A 220 19.97 11.78 23.91
CA THR A 220 18.81 12.18 23.10
C THR A 220 17.56 12.36 23.96
N VAL A 221 17.31 11.43 24.88
CA VAL A 221 16.16 11.52 25.81
C VAL A 221 16.32 12.67 26.80
N GLU A 222 17.52 12.86 27.36
CA GLU A 222 17.82 13.97 28.27
C GLU A 222 17.57 15.32 27.60
N ALA A 223 18.11 15.53 26.39
CA ALA A 223 17.89 16.76 25.62
C ALA A 223 16.40 17.00 25.31
N TYR A 224 15.67 15.94 24.91
CA TYR A 224 14.24 16.04 24.68
C TYR A 224 13.49 16.46 25.96
N ASN A 225 13.81 15.84 27.09
CA ASN A 225 13.16 16.12 28.36
C ASN A 225 13.45 17.55 28.86
N GLU A 226 14.64 18.10 28.59
CA GLU A 226 14.97 19.51 28.87
C GLU A 226 14.05 20.48 28.10
N HIS A 227 13.76 20.20 26.82
CA HIS A 227 12.82 20.98 26.02
C HIS A 227 11.39 20.84 26.54
N VAL A 228 10.95 19.64 26.93
CA VAL A 228 9.64 19.44 27.57
C VAL A 228 9.52 20.27 28.85
N ALA A 229 10.55 20.28 29.68
CA ALA A 229 10.56 21.01 30.95
C ALA A 229 10.61 22.53 30.79
N SER A 230 11.37 23.03 29.81
CA SER A 230 11.48 24.47 29.53
C SER A 230 10.32 25.03 28.72
N GLY A 231 9.61 24.20 27.93
CA GLY A 231 8.60 24.62 26.98
C GLY A 231 9.15 25.31 25.72
N GLU A 232 10.50 25.41 25.60
CA GLU A 232 11.13 26.03 24.41
C GLU A 232 11.19 25.02 23.25
N PRO A 233 10.99 25.46 22.01
CA PRO A 233 11.13 24.60 20.85
C PRO A 233 12.53 23.96 20.76
N ASP A 234 12.57 22.72 20.28
CA ASP A 234 13.83 22.02 20.01
C ASP A 234 14.46 22.44 18.66
N GLU A 235 15.63 21.89 18.38
CA GLU A 235 16.38 22.13 17.12
C GLU A 235 15.63 21.69 15.86
N PHE A 236 14.63 20.81 15.99
CA PHE A 236 13.76 20.37 14.88
C PHE A 236 12.50 21.22 14.75
N GLY A 237 12.30 22.20 15.64
CA GLY A 237 11.14 23.07 15.68
C GLY A 237 9.89 22.38 16.26
N ARG A 238 10.06 21.32 17.05
CA ARG A 238 8.96 20.72 17.82
C ARG A 238 8.58 21.66 18.97
N VAL A 239 7.28 21.90 19.11
CA VAL A 239 6.72 22.81 20.10
C VAL A 239 6.14 22.00 21.26
N PHE A 240 6.46 22.41 22.49
CA PHE A 240 6.06 21.74 23.72
C PHE A 240 5.03 22.61 24.44
N VAL A 241 3.76 22.50 24.03
CA VAL A 241 2.67 23.27 24.65
C VAL A 241 1.65 22.33 25.28
N GLU A 242 1.06 22.77 26.40
CA GLU A 242 -0.15 22.15 26.92
C GLU A 242 -1.32 22.51 25.99
N ASP A 243 -1.71 21.58 25.16
CA ASP A 243 -2.92 21.68 24.35
C ASP A 243 -3.83 20.50 24.69
N ASP A 244 -5.13 20.75 24.91
CA ASP A 244 -6.12 19.70 25.12
C ASP A 244 -6.38 18.90 23.85
N ASN A 245 -5.81 19.31 22.72
CA ASN A 245 -5.85 18.58 21.49
C ASN A 245 -4.66 17.59 21.42
N LEU A 246 -4.93 16.31 21.60
CA LEU A 246 -3.97 15.20 21.52
C LEU A 246 -3.10 15.19 20.26
N TYR A 247 -3.44 15.99 19.27
CA TYR A 247 -2.68 16.08 18.01
C TYR A 247 -1.52 17.08 18.05
N ASN A 248 -1.42 17.93 19.11
CA ASN A 248 -0.40 18.97 19.16
C ASN A 248 0.46 18.94 20.43
N ALA A 249 0.28 17.98 21.30
CA ALA A 249 0.89 18.02 22.63
C ALA A 249 1.99 16.99 22.81
N ALA A 250 3.21 17.39 22.64
CA ALA A 250 4.37 16.73 23.23
C ALA A 250 4.41 17.07 24.74
N ARG A 251 3.44 16.56 25.51
CA ARG A 251 3.29 16.90 26.94
C ARG A 251 4.16 16.09 27.85
N ASN A 252 4.54 14.89 27.40
CA ASN A 252 5.15 13.91 28.26
C ASN A 252 6.65 13.87 28.03
N ALA A 253 7.42 14.01 29.09
CA ALA A 253 8.81 13.61 29.09
C ALA A 253 8.92 12.09 28.89
N ILE A 254 10.04 11.65 28.36
CA ILE A 254 10.40 10.22 28.31
C ILE A 254 10.97 9.83 29.68
N GLU A 255 10.04 9.72 30.65
CA GLU A 255 10.33 9.36 32.04
C GLU A 255 9.20 8.42 32.52
N GLY A 256 9.55 7.23 33.02
CA GLY A 256 8.59 6.23 33.47
C GLY A 256 9.26 5.05 34.14
N ASP A 257 8.45 4.12 34.64
CA ASP A 257 8.90 2.86 35.22
C ASP A 257 9.26 1.84 34.12
N LYS A 258 8.72 2.04 32.91
CA LYS A 258 8.92 1.20 31.74
C LYS A 258 9.17 2.05 30.48
N TYR A 259 10.04 1.56 29.66
CA TYR A 259 10.35 2.13 28.36
C TYR A 259 9.99 1.13 27.26
N TYR A 260 9.41 1.64 26.21
CA TYR A 260 8.98 0.86 25.05
C TYR A 260 9.63 1.38 23.79
N ALA A 261 9.91 0.48 22.86
CA ALA A 261 10.34 0.85 21.52
C ALA A 261 9.70 -0.04 20.45
N VAL A 262 9.35 0.58 19.31
CA VAL A 262 8.84 -0.11 18.14
C VAL A 262 9.70 0.24 16.95
N LYS A 263 10.27 -0.78 16.28
CA LYS A 263 10.99 -0.57 15.02
C LYS A 263 10.02 -0.17 13.93
N GLN A 264 10.34 0.89 13.19
CA GLN A 264 9.60 1.34 12.04
C GLN A 264 10.54 1.59 10.87
N THR A 265 10.04 1.39 9.65
CA THR A 265 10.82 1.66 8.43
C THR A 265 10.02 2.52 7.47
N SER A 266 10.73 3.11 6.51
CA SER A 266 10.08 3.74 5.38
C SER A 266 9.39 2.68 4.51
N MET A 267 8.19 2.99 4.09
CA MET A 267 7.38 2.20 3.17
C MET A 267 6.87 3.12 2.07
N THR A 268 6.49 2.59 0.94
CA THR A 268 5.69 3.33 -0.03
C THR A 268 4.31 2.73 -0.18
N SER A 269 3.29 3.58 -0.27
CA SER A 269 1.92 3.18 -0.59
C SER A 269 1.53 3.55 -2.02
N ARG A 270 2.27 4.46 -2.64
CA ARG A 270 2.05 4.96 -3.99
C ARG A 270 3.32 5.61 -4.53
N THR A 271 3.32 5.85 -5.83
CA THR A 271 4.40 6.57 -6.52
C THR A 271 3.96 7.97 -6.93
N ILE A 272 4.94 8.78 -7.27
CA ILE A 272 4.79 10.15 -7.75
C ILE A 272 5.43 10.22 -9.14
N GLY A 273 4.98 11.16 -9.95
CA GLY A 273 5.37 11.26 -11.34
C GLY A 273 4.49 10.41 -12.24
N GLY A 274 4.93 10.14 -13.43
CA GLY A 274 4.22 9.32 -14.40
C GLY A 274 4.03 10.00 -15.74
N VAL A 275 3.00 9.60 -16.45
CA VAL A 275 2.68 10.09 -17.81
C VAL A 275 2.35 11.58 -17.80
N GLN A 276 2.96 12.34 -18.69
CA GLN A 276 2.58 13.72 -18.92
C GLN A 276 1.26 13.81 -19.67
N SER A 277 0.41 14.72 -19.24
CA SER A 277 -0.89 14.97 -19.84
C SER A 277 -1.21 16.46 -19.95
N ASN A 278 -2.09 16.80 -20.88
CA ASN A 278 -2.65 18.13 -20.94
C ASN A 278 -3.85 18.29 -19.98
N THR A 279 -4.39 19.51 -19.92
CA THR A 279 -5.56 19.83 -19.04
C THR A 279 -6.85 19.11 -19.46
N LYS A 280 -6.86 18.36 -20.54
CA LYS A 280 -7.99 17.55 -21.01
C LYS A 280 -7.81 16.05 -20.72
N GLY A 281 -6.71 15.69 -20.02
CA GLY A 281 -6.40 14.31 -19.68
C GLY A 281 -5.83 13.50 -20.84
N GLN A 282 -5.50 14.13 -21.98
CA GLN A 282 -4.83 13.46 -23.08
C GLN A 282 -3.34 13.30 -22.76
N ALA A 283 -2.79 12.10 -22.96
CA ALA A 283 -1.35 11.90 -22.95
C ALA A 283 -0.70 12.78 -24.01
N VAL A 284 0.48 13.32 -23.71
CA VAL A 284 1.24 14.16 -24.63
C VAL A 284 2.60 13.54 -24.95
N ASP A 285 3.14 13.92 -26.10
CA ASP A 285 4.50 13.58 -26.49
C ASP A 285 5.54 14.51 -25.82
N GLU A 286 6.81 14.32 -26.08
CA GLU A 286 7.93 15.15 -25.57
C GLU A 286 7.84 16.64 -25.92
N ASN A 287 7.05 16.99 -26.96
CA ASN A 287 6.82 18.36 -27.40
C ASN A 287 5.52 18.96 -26.79
N GLY A 288 4.81 18.20 -25.95
CA GLY A 288 3.52 18.58 -25.40
C GLY A 288 2.36 18.43 -26.38
N THR A 289 2.54 17.71 -27.51
CA THR A 289 1.48 17.47 -28.48
C THR A 289 0.58 16.34 -28.00
N PRO A 290 -0.74 16.52 -27.95
CA PRO A 290 -1.66 15.47 -27.53
C PRO A 290 -1.65 14.27 -28.47
N ILE A 291 -1.58 13.06 -27.91
CA ILE A 291 -1.71 11.81 -28.66
C ILE A 291 -3.21 11.53 -28.84
N PRO A 292 -3.72 11.53 -30.10
CA PRO A 292 -5.14 11.37 -30.34
C PRO A 292 -5.67 10.03 -29.83
N GLY A 293 -6.80 10.08 -29.14
CA GLY A 293 -7.45 8.88 -28.61
C GLY A 293 -6.82 8.30 -27.34
N LEU A 294 -5.71 8.85 -26.83
CA LEU A 294 -5.06 8.36 -25.63
C LEU A 294 -5.28 9.33 -24.46
N TYR A 295 -5.91 8.82 -23.42
CA TYR A 295 -6.20 9.52 -22.15
C TYR A 295 -5.55 8.78 -21.01
N VAL A 296 -5.17 9.52 -19.97
CA VAL A 296 -4.47 8.96 -18.81
C VAL A 296 -5.06 9.51 -17.51
N ALA A 297 -5.26 8.65 -16.52
CA ALA A 297 -5.91 9.01 -15.26
C ALA A 297 -5.34 8.26 -14.06
N GLY A 298 -5.59 8.78 -12.87
CA GLY A 298 -5.18 8.16 -11.62
C GLY A 298 -3.70 8.33 -11.30
N GLU A 299 -3.14 7.38 -10.59
CA GLU A 299 -1.76 7.46 -10.08
C GLU A 299 -0.68 7.44 -11.17
N MET A 300 -1.00 6.90 -12.34
CA MET A 300 -0.04 6.88 -13.45
C MET A 300 0.21 8.24 -14.10
N VAL A 301 -0.44 9.30 -13.64
CA VAL A 301 -0.38 10.63 -14.26
C VAL A 301 0.31 11.61 -13.34
N PHE A 302 1.18 12.43 -13.89
CA PHE A 302 1.83 13.53 -13.16
C PHE A 302 0.85 14.71 -12.97
N ILE A 303 -0.04 14.65 -11.94
CA ILE A 303 -1.04 15.69 -11.67
C ILE A 303 -0.77 16.45 -10.38
N PHE A 304 -0.41 15.74 -9.30
CA PHE A 304 -0.47 16.30 -7.95
C PHE A 304 0.88 16.53 -7.29
N GLY A 305 1.98 16.19 -7.92
CA GLY A 305 3.29 16.33 -7.28
C GLY A 305 3.35 15.65 -5.90
N ASN A 306 4.15 16.21 -5.02
CA ASN A 306 4.40 15.69 -3.67
C ASN A 306 3.35 16.13 -2.62
N SER A 307 2.07 16.25 -3.00
CA SER A 307 1.05 16.69 -2.04
C SER A 307 0.81 15.62 -0.98
N GLY A 308 1.18 15.91 0.25
CA GLY A 308 0.88 15.09 1.44
C GLY A 308 -0.58 15.17 1.92
N MET A 309 -1.45 15.79 1.14
CA MET A 309 -2.85 15.99 1.52
C MET A 309 -3.61 14.66 1.53
N GLY A 310 -4.15 14.30 2.68
CA GLY A 310 -4.96 13.09 2.83
C GLY A 310 -6.14 13.05 1.86
N GLY A 311 -6.39 11.90 1.25
CA GLY A 311 -7.46 11.68 0.29
C GLY A 311 -7.21 12.20 -1.13
N SER A 312 -6.12 12.95 -1.38
CA SER A 312 -5.81 13.51 -2.70
C SER A 312 -5.68 12.44 -3.78
N GLY A 313 -5.10 11.29 -3.46
CA GLY A 313 -4.94 10.17 -4.39
C GLY A 313 -6.28 9.64 -4.89
N VAL A 314 -7.17 9.26 -3.99
CA VAL A 314 -8.50 8.70 -4.33
C VAL A 314 -9.37 9.75 -5.00
N THR A 315 -9.46 10.96 -4.43
CA THR A 315 -10.25 12.05 -4.99
C THR A 315 -9.77 12.41 -6.39
N GLY A 316 -8.45 12.50 -6.58
CA GLY A 316 -7.83 12.76 -7.87
C GLY A 316 -8.14 11.66 -8.90
N ALA A 317 -8.00 10.40 -8.52
CA ALA A 317 -8.30 9.28 -9.41
C ALA A 317 -9.76 9.29 -9.86
N VAL A 318 -10.72 9.48 -8.93
CA VAL A 318 -12.15 9.51 -9.24
C VAL A 318 -12.52 10.73 -10.09
N ALA A 319 -12.12 11.93 -9.67
CA ALA A 319 -12.49 13.16 -10.37
C ALA A 319 -11.85 13.24 -11.76
N PHE A 320 -10.56 12.93 -11.84
CA PHE A 320 -9.84 13.02 -13.10
C PHE A 320 -10.17 11.88 -14.05
N GLY A 321 -10.37 10.65 -13.52
CA GLY A 321 -10.83 9.51 -14.31
C GLY A 321 -12.20 9.76 -14.96
N ARG A 322 -13.14 10.34 -14.18
CA ARG A 322 -14.44 10.76 -14.72
C ARG A 322 -14.26 11.82 -15.81
N TYR A 323 -13.43 12.84 -15.54
CA TYR A 323 -13.17 13.92 -16.50
C TYR A 323 -12.53 13.40 -17.79
N CYS A 324 -11.54 12.49 -17.73
CA CYS A 324 -10.95 11.85 -18.91
C CYS A 324 -12.02 11.10 -19.72
N GLY A 325 -12.91 10.36 -19.08
CA GLY A 325 -14.01 9.69 -19.75
C GLY A 325 -14.96 10.65 -20.47
N GLU A 326 -15.31 11.77 -19.84
CA GLU A 326 -16.12 12.82 -20.46
C GLU A 326 -15.40 13.46 -21.66
N MET A 327 -14.10 13.74 -21.54
CA MET A 327 -13.30 14.30 -22.62
C MET A 327 -13.15 13.33 -23.79
N ALA A 328 -12.91 12.05 -23.54
CA ALA A 328 -12.85 11.01 -24.55
C ALA A 328 -14.13 10.94 -25.42
N MET A 329 -15.29 11.21 -24.79
CA MET A 329 -16.57 11.19 -25.49
C MET A 329 -16.86 12.45 -26.29
N THR A 330 -16.26 13.58 -25.95
CA THR A 330 -16.62 14.92 -26.50
C THR A 330 -15.57 15.51 -27.42
N LEU A 331 -14.30 15.14 -27.25
CA LEU A 331 -13.23 15.64 -28.12
C LEU A 331 -13.21 14.92 -29.46
N PRO A 332 -13.21 15.67 -30.59
CA PRO A 332 -13.00 15.04 -31.88
C PRO A 332 -11.60 14.43 -31.94
N MET A 333 -11.51 13.26 -32.52
CA MET A 333 -10.22 12.65 -32.84
C MET A 333 -9.53 13.45 -33.95
N ALA A 334 -8.21 13.63 -33.83
CA ALA A 334 -7.46 14.33 -34.88
C ALA A 334 -7.45 13.53 -36.18
N GLU A 335 -7.55 14.23 -37.30
CA GLU A 335 -7.35 13.62 -38.61
C GLU A 335 -5.84 13.61 -38.94
N ASN A 336 -5.35 12.53 -39.54
CA ASN A 336 -3.98 12.41 -40.07
C ASN A 336 -2.86 12.62 -39.02
N TYR A 337 -3.05 12.16 -37.81
CA TYR A 337 -1.97 12.13 -36.83
C TYR A 337 -0.96 11.02 -37.17
N GLN A 338 0.33 11.38 -37.14
CA GLN A 338 1.42 10.40 -37.23
C GLN A 338 1.95 10.14 -35.83
N LEU A 339 1.97 8.87 -35.46
CA LEU A 339 2.63 8.47 -34.20
C LEU A 339 4.10 8.83 -34.25
N ILE A 340 4.59 9.48 -33.22
CA ILE A 340 6.01 9.75 -33.03
C ILE A 340 6.67 8.45 -32.60
N GLU A 341 7.77 8.07 -33.23
CA GLU A 341 8.56 6.94 -32.79
C GLU A 341 9.11 7.25 -31.41
N ALA A 342 8.96 6.31 -30.48
CA ALA A 342 9.39 6.48 -29.10
C ALA A 342 10.90 6.72 -29.04
N THR A 343 11.30 7.90 -28.58
CA THR A 343 12.72 8.29 -28.47
C THR A 343 13.35 7.81 -27.17
N LYS A 344 12.53 7.58 -26.14
CA LYS A 344 12.95 7.09 -24.83
C LYS A 344 11.96 6.06 -24.34
N LEU A 345 12.43 4.84 -24.17
CA LEU A 345 11.68 3.77 -23.52
C LEU A 345 12.37 3.40 -22.21
N MET A 346 11.61 3.24 -21.15
CA MET A 346 12.14 2.60 -19.95
C MET A 346 12.69 1.22 -20.30
N PRO A 347 13.87 0.82 -19.77
CA PRO A 347 14.47 -0.48 -20.04
C PRO A 347 13.53 -1.63 -19.74
N MET A 348 13.47 -2.65 -20.61
CA MET A 348 12.60 -3.81 -20.38
C MET A 348 12.97 -4.61 -19.12
N GLU A 349 14.24 -4.57 -18.73
CA GLU A 349 14.75 -5.25 -17.54
C GLU A 349 14.05 -4.78 -16.25
N LEU A 350 13.46 -3.56 -16.24
CA LEU A 350 12.67 -3.05 -15.12
C LEU A 350 11.35 -3.82 -14.94
N PHE A 351 10.82 -4.42 -16.01
CA PHE A 351 9.54 -5.12 -16.05
C PHE A 351 9.68 -6.64 -16.06
N GLU A 352 10.90 -7.15 -16.12
CA GLU A 352 11.16 -8.56 -15.97
C GLU A 352 10.81 -8.97 -14.53
N LYS A 353 9.70 -9.71 -14.40
CA LYS A 353 9.37 -10.38 -13.14
C LYS A 353 10.43 -11.46 -12.92
N GLU A 354 11.15 -11.40 -11.80
CA GLU A 354 11.86 -12.59 -11.36
C GLU A 354 10.83 -13.70 -11.35
N ALA A 355 11.18 -14.85 -11.96
CA ALA A 355 10.36 -16.03 -11.81
C ALA A 355 10.36 -16.34 -10.30
N VAL A 356 9.37 -15.80 -9.60
CA VAL A 356 8.99 -16.31 -8.29
C VAL A 356 8.66 -17.76 -8.64
N GLU A 357 9.50 -18.72 -8.21
CA GLU A 357 9.04 -20.10 -8.09
C GLU A 357 7.72 -19.95 -7.38
N ALA A 358 6.64 -20.34 -8.10
CA ALA A 358 5.31 -20.21 -7.55
C ALA A 358 5.40 -20.82 -6.17
N GLU A 359 5.41 -19.98 -5.13
CA GLU A 359 5.27 -20.50 -3.77
C GLU A 359 4.14 -21.47 -3.90
N VAL A 360 4.39 -22.72 -3.54
CA VAL A 360 3.37 -23.75 -3.57
C VAL A 360 2.31 -23.25 -2.61
N ARG A 361 1.42 -22.43 -3.14
CA ARG A 361 0.24 -21.97 -2.44
C ARG A 361 -0.59 -23.22 -2.28
N PHE A 362 -0.35 -23.90 -1.18
CA PHE A 362 -1.07 -25.09 -0.74
C PHE A 362 -1.17 -26.19 -1.81
N ASP A 363 -0.34 -27.20 -1.67
CA ASP A 363 -0.53 -28.46 -2.38
C ASP A 363 -1.81 -29.13 -1.84
N MET A 364 -2.92 -28.88 -2.50
CA MET A 364 -4.20 -29.57 -2.25
C MET A 364 -4.13 -31.07 -2.61
N SER A 365 -2.98 -31.57 -3.04
CA SER A 365 -2.79 -33.01 -3.33
C SER A 365 -2.76 -33.89 -2.07
N ALA A 366 -2.58 -33.30 -0.87
CA ALA A 366 -2.87 -34.00 0.37
C ALA A 366 -4.39 -34.10 0.51
N ALA A 367 -4.95 -35.26 0.17
CA ALA A 367 -6.38 -35.53 0.31
C ALA A 367 -6.83 -35.19 1.73
N LEU A 368 -7.62 -34.15 1.88
CA LEU A 368 -8.26 -33.81 3.15
C LEU A 368 -9.22 -34.94 3.52
N ALA A 369 -9.22 -35.35 4.78
CA ALA A 369 -10.18 -36.34 5.25
C ALA A 369 -11.60 -35.78 5.13
N ASP A 370 -12.55 -36.64 4.77
CA ASP A 370 -13.97 -36.26 4.77
C ASP A 370 -14.38 -35.82 6.18
N GLY A 371 -15.11 -34.73 6.25
CA GLY A 371 -15.54 -34.17 7.54
C GLY A 371 -16.06 -32.73 7.41
N THR A 372 -16.55 -32.24 8.53
CA THR A 372 -16.94 -30.84 8.70
C THR A 372 -15.87 -30.13 9.53
N TYR A 373 -15.37 -29.04 9.02
CA TYR A 373 -14.32 -28.25 9.61
C TYR A 373 -14.81 -26.84 9.86
N THR A 374 -14.43 -26.24 10.98
CA THR A 374 -14.80 -24.86 11.32
C THR A 374 -13.54 -24.08 11.69
N ALA A 375 -13.36 -22.93 11.10
CA ALA A 375 -12.28 -22.01 11.45
C ALA A 375 -12.82 -20.62 11.71
N THR A 376 -12.21 -19.96 12.69
CA THR A 376 -12.52 -18.57 13.05
C THR A 376 -11.30 -17.72 12.79
N VAL A 377 -11.49 -16.61 12.08
CA VAL A 377 -10.47 -15.60 11.79
C VAL A 377 -10.95 -14.24 12.26
N ASP A 378 -10.03 -13.37 12.63
CA ASP A 378 -10.37 -12.01 13.05
C ASP A 378 -10.87 -11.19 11.87
N GLY A 379 -12.07 -10.63 12.00
CA GLY A 379 -12.69 -9.70 11.07
C GLY A 379 -12.37 -8.24 11.41
N GLN A 380 -12.84 -7.32 10.59
CA GLN A 380 -12.58 -5.89 10.78
C GLN A 380 -13.40 -5.29 11.93
N GLU A 381 -14.61 -5.78 12.16
CA GLU A 381 -15.53 -5.36 13.21
C GLU A 381 -15.90 -6.49 14.18
N GLY A 382 -15.22 -7.64 14.09
CA GLY A 382 -15.46 -8.84 14.89
C GLY A 382 -15.00 -10.10 14.18
N ALA A 383 -15.09 -11.25 14.82
CA ALA A 383 -14.67 -12.52 14.26
C ALA A 383 -15.53 -12.95 13.07
N MET A 384 -14.89 -13.63 12.10
CA MET A 384 -15.57 -14.35 11.02
C MET A 384 -15.36 -15.85 11.23
N THR A 385 -16.43 -16.61 11.25
CA THR A 385 -16.40 -18.07 11.39
C THR A 385 -16.94 -18.72 10.11
N VAL A 386 -16.12 -19.59 9.51
CA VAL A 386 -16.44 -20.30 8.28
C VAL A 386 -16.47 -21.80 8.56
N GLU A 387 -17.51 -22.46 8.10
CA GLU A 387 -17.64 -23.91 8.09
C GLU A 387 -17.38 -24.43 6.67
N THR A 388 -16.54 -25.45 6.56
CA THR A 388 -16.20 -26.12 5.30
C THR A 388 -16.48 -27.61 5.42
N ILE A 389 -17.19 -28.19 4.46
CA ILE A 389 -17.46 -29.62 4.40
C ILE A 389 -16.61 -30.23 3.29
N ILE A 390 -15.85 -31.25 3.65
CA ILE A 390 -15.10 -32.09 2.72
C ILE A 390 -15.85 -33.41 2.54
N ALA A 391 -16.09 -33.76 1.31
CA ALA A 391 -16.67 -35.06 0.94
C ALA A 391 -15.96 -35.61 -0.31
N ASP A 392 -15.61 -36.88 -0.27
CA ASP A 392 -14.84 -37.56 -1.33
C ASP A 392 -13.50 -36.86 -1.64
N GLY A 393 -12.84 -36.27 -0.60
CA GLY A 393 -11.59 -35.53 -0.74
C GLY A 393 -11.74 -34.17 -1.46
N LYS A 394 -12.94 -33.63 -1.57
CA LYS A 394 -13.23 -32.36 -2.25
C LYS A 394 -14.05 -31.43 -1.35
N ILE A 395 -13.87 -30.13 -1.55
CA ILE A 395 -14.72 -29.13 -0.90
C ILE A 395 -16.13 -29.26 -1.48
N SER A 396 -17.09 -29.66 -0.65
CA SER A 396 -18.50 -29.86 -1.04
C SER A 396 -19.41 -28.72 -0.61
N ALA A 397 -19.06 -28.01 0.46
CA ALA A 397 -19.78 -26.82 0.91
C ALA A 397 -18.86 -25.87 1.68
N VAL A 398 -19.12 -24.58 1.57
CA VAL A 398 -18.52 -23.51 2.39
C VAL A 398 -19.64 -22.61 2.88
N THR A 399 -19.73 -22.42 4.19
CA THR A 399 -20.78 -21.62 4.84
C THR A 399 -20.16 -20.64 5.83
N ILE A 400 -20.50 -19.39 5.74
CA ILE A 400 -20.13 -18.38 6.72
C ILE A 400 -21.15 -18.43 7.84
N ILE A 401 -20.74 -18.92 9.02
CA ILE A 401 -21.64 -19.12 10.19
C ILE A 401 -21.82 -17.81 10.94
N GLU A 402 -20.76 -17.03 11.06
CA GLU A 402 -20.74 -15.76 11.79
C GLU A 402 -19.83 -14.77 11.06
N GLN A 403 -20.24 -13.52 11.00
CA GLN A 403 -19.41 -12.45 10.44
C GLN A 403 -19.87 -11.09 11.00
N HIS A 404 -18.91 -10.17 11.09
CA HIS A 404 -19.11 -8.79 11.52
C HIS A 404 -18.45 -7.81 10.53
N GLU A 405 -18.58 -8.12 9.24
CA GLU A 405 -18.03 -7.27 8.17
C GLU A 405 -19.01 -6.16 7.80
N THR A 406 -18.50 -5.05 7.31
CA THR A 406 -19.33 -3.94 6.82
C THR A 406 -20.17 -4.39 5.62
N GLU A 407 -21.47 -4.60 5.79
CA GLU A 407 -22.37 -5.23 4.82
C GLU A 407 -22.30 -4.56 3.43
N SER A 408 -22.23 -3.23 3.37
CA SER A 408 -22.18 -2.49 2.11
C SER A 408 -20.91 -2.75 1.29
N ILE A 409 -19.83 -3.24 1.93
CA ILE A 409 -18.54 -3.55 1.31
C ILE A 409 -18.39 -5.04 1.07
N ALA A 410 -18.78 -5.85 2.04
CA ALA A 410 -18.51 -7.28 2.08
C ALA A 410 -19.55 -8.13 1.33
N ALA A 411 -20.77 -7.64 1.13
CA ALA A 411 -21.90 -8.43 0.62
C ALA A 411 -21.57 -9.25 -0.63
N ALA A 412 -20.89 -8.64 -1.61
CA ALA A 412 -20.52 -9.34 -2.85
C ALA A 412 -19.53 -10.50 -2.62
N ALA A 413 -18.58 -10.35 -1.69
CA ALA A 413 -17.61 -11.39 -1.36
C ALA A 413 -18.27 -12.51 -0.53
N LEU A 414 -19.10 -12.15 0.43
CA LEU A 414 -19.84 -13.10 1.28
C LEU A 414 -20.77 -14.00 0.48
N GLU A 415 -21.34 -13.49 -0.62
CA GLU A 415 -22.26 -14.24 -1.50
C GLU A 415 -21.50 -15.10 -2.53
N SER A 416 -20.49 -14.52 -3.20
CA SER A 416 -19.88 -15.16 -4.39
C SER A 416 -18.74 -16.11 -4.05
N LEU A 417 -17.90 -15.81 -3.05
CA LEU A 417 -16.70 -16.58 -2.78
C LEU A 417 -16.96 -17.99 -2.25
N PRO A 418 -17.90 -18.23 -1.32
CA PRO A 418 -18.21 -19.59 -0.91
C PRO A 418 -18.61 -20.48 -2.10
N GLN A 419 -19.35 -19.93 -3.06
CA GLN A 419 -19.79 -20.64 -4.26
C GLN A 419 -18.61 -20.93 -5.21
N ALA A 420 -17.72 -19.96 -5.40
CA ALA A 420 -16.54 -20.12 -6.23
C ALA A 420 -15.57 -21.16 -5.66
N ILE A 421 -15.33 -21.13 -4.35
CA ILE A 421 -14.49 -22.12 -3.65
C ILE A 421 -15.02 -23.55 -3.86
N VAL A 422 -16.33 -23.72 -3.75
CA VAL A 422 -16.98 -25.03 -3.97
C VAL A 422 -16.89 -25.45 -5.45
N ALA A 423 -17.10 -24.52 -6.38
CA ALA A 423 -17.08 -24.82 -7.82
C ALA A 423 -15.67 -25.23 -8.30
N ASP A 424 -14.64 -24.55 -7.83
CA ASP A 424 -13.25 -24.83 -8.22
C ASP A 424 -12.58 -25.88 -7.33
N HIS A 425 -13.23 -26.29 -6.25
CA HIS A 425 -12.64 -27.13 -5.19
C HIS A 425 -11.32 -26.58 -4.67
N SER A 426 -11.17 -25.26 -4.65
CA SER A 426 -9.94 -24.53 -4.35
C SER A 426 -10.24 -23.26 -3.60
N VAL A 427 -9.34 -22.87 -2.68
CA VAL A 427 -9.33 -21.54 -2.05
C VAL A 427 -8.48 -20.55 -2.82
N ASN A 428 -7.82 -20.98 -3.87
CA ASN A 428 -7.04 -20.14 -4.75
C ASN A 428 -7.95 -19.48 -5.81
N ILE A 429 -8.91 -18.71 -5.33
CA ILE A 429 -9.88 -17.98 -6.13
C ILE A 429 -9.59 -16.48 -6.06
N ASP A 430 -10.00 -15.76 -7.08
CA ASP A 430 -9.82 -14.31 -7.13
C ASP A 430 -10.60 -13.58 -6.04
N THR A 431 -9.97 -12.57 -5.45
CA THR A 431 -10.65 -11.71 -4.49
C THR A 431 -11.69 -10.83 -5.16
N VAL A 432 -12.78 -10.54 -4.46
CA VAL A 432 -13.81 -9.62 -4.95
C VAL A 432 -13.31 -8.18 -4.83
N SER A 433 -13.32 -7.46 -5.95
CA SER A 433 -12.88 -6.06 -6.02
C SER A 433 -13.70 -5.18 -5.05
N GLY A 434 -13.01 -4.41 -4.23
CA GLY A 434 -13.61 -3.58 -3.18
C GLY A 434 -13.86 -4.31 -1.86
N ALA A 435 -13.80 -5.65 -1.82
CA ALA A 435 -13.95 -6.48 -0.63
C ALA A 435 -12.75 -7.41 -0.40
N THR A 436 -11.55 -6.97 -0.75
CA THR A 436 -10.32 -7.78 -0.71
C THR A 436 -10.02 -8.34 0.68
N LEU A 437 -10.23 -7.56 1.74
CA LEU A 437 -10.00 -8.01 3.12
C LEU A 437 -10.97 -9.15 3.49
N THR A 438 -12.25 -9.00 3.21
CA THR A 438 -13.25 -10.04 3.44
C THR A 438 -12.96 -11.28 2.60
N SER A 439 -12.57 -11.09 1.34
CA SER A 439 -12.18 -12.19 0.45
C SER A 439 -11.01 -13.00 1.00
N ASN A 440 -9.96 -12.33 1.43
CA ASN A 440 -8.80 -12.97 2.02
C ASN A 440 -9.15 -13.73 3.31
N ARG A 441 -10.03 -13.18 4.14
CA ARG A 441 -10.47 -13.84 5.38
C ARG A 441 -11.23 -15.11 5.12
N ILE A 442 -12.10 -15.13 4.12
CA ILE A 442 -12.81 -16.35 3.69
C ILE A 442 -11.81 -17.40 3.20
N SER A 443 -10.82 -17.00 2.42
CA SER A 443 -9.78 -17.91 1.91
C SER A 443 -8.82 -18.39 3.02
N VAL A 444 -8.40 -17.49 3.93
CA VAL A 444 -7.49 -17.80 5.04
C VAL A 444 -8.16 -18.69 6.08
N SER A 445 -9.45 -18.51 6.38
CA SER A 445 -10.16 -19.38 7.31
C SER A 445 -10.06 -20.85 6.92
N TYR A 446 -10.05 -21.14 5.62
CA TYR A 446 -9.83 -22.49 5.11
C TYR A 446 -8.39 -23.00 5.33
N THR A 447 -7.38 -22.14 5.20
CA THR A 447 -5.97 -22.54 5.41
C THR A 447 -5.69 -22.94 6.85
N HIS A 448 -6.40 -22.33 7.82
CA HIS A 448 -6.30 -22.72 9.23
C HIS A 448 -6.91 -24.10 9.53
N LEU A 449 -7.78 -24.60 8.67
CA LEU A 449 -8.36 -25.95 8.82
C LEU A 449 -7.40 -27.07 8.44
N THR A 450 -6.36 -26.77 7.69
CA THR A 450 -5.45 -27.76 7.09
C THR A 450 -4.09 -27.86 7.78
N LEU A 451 -3.78 -27.01 8.77
CA LEU A 451 -2.57 -27.11 9.57
C LEU A 451 -2.80 -28.10 10.72
N PRO A 452 -1.94 -29.14 10.88
CA PRO A 452 -1.97 -29.95 12.10
C PRO A 452 -1.59 -29.07 13.28
N THR A 453 -2.45 -29.07 14.32
CA THR A 453 -2.20 -28.44 15.64
C THR A 453 -0.95 -29.00 16.31
#